data_d3481e8041ed0c8199b4cce300a05be1
#
_entry.id   d3481e8041ed0c8199b4cce300a05be1
#
_cell.length_a   1.000
_cell.length_b   1.000
_cell.length_c   1.000
_cell.angle_alpha   90.00
_cell.angle_beta   90.00
_cell.angle_gamma   90.00
#
_symmetry.space_group_name_H-M   'P 1'
#
loop_
_entity.id
_entity.type
_entity.pdbx_description
1 polymer ?
#
loop_
_entity_poly.entity_id
_entity_poly.type
_entity_poly.pdbx_seq_one_letter_code
_entity_poly.pdbx_strand_id
1 'polypeptide(L)'
;INEIPINLSQPNLLADTIKSIKTDILVIIRGGGDENAMSSFDQPEVLEAFAACKAYRIVGIGHAINHNLINLLADYSAITPTAAGTHLKEKQIETFKLNSKMYQLNKVVDDQKQQISELNNKLKANKIQTDSLNEYLLNLSTQQKEMIEMSSMQNNKFEKILKIACAVIIILFIAFYFLSHKSFTG
;
A
#
# COMPACT_ATOMS: atom_id res chain seq x y z
N ILE A 1 4.68 -17.00 -33.02
CA ILE A 1 5.29 -16.19 -34.10
C ILE A 1 4.47 -16.46 -35.34
N ASN A 2 3.97 -15.41 -36.00
CA ASN A 2 3.32 -15.50 -37.30
C ASN A 2 4.29 -14.97 -38.34
N GLU A 3 4.61 -15.78 -39.32
CA GLU A 3 5.49 -15.40 -40.43
C GLU A 3 4.63 -15.08 -41.65
N ILE A 4 4.86 -13.92 -42.26
CA ILE A 4 4.16 -13.46 -43.45
C ILE A 4 5.19 -13.20 -44.54
N PRO A 5 5.38 -14.16 -45.46
CA PRO A 5 6.27 -13.94 -46.60
C PRO A 5 5.65 -12.93 -47.56
N ILE A 6 6.40 -11.91 -47.93
CA ILE A 6 5.93 -10.84 -48.82
C ILE A 6 6.84 -10.69 -50.02
N ASN A 7 6.24 -10.54 -51.20
CA ASN A 7 6.96 -10.19 -52.41
C ASN A 7 7.27 -8.68 -52.40
N LEU A 8 8.54 -8.34 -52.29
CA LEU A 8 9.01 -6.95 -52.23
C LEU A 8 8.85 -6.16 -53.55
N SER A 9 8.50 -6.83 -54.67
CA SER A 9 8.16 -6.11 -55.90
C SER A 9 6.84 -5.34 -55.81
N GLN A 10 6.12 -5.46 -54.69
CA GLN A 10 4.80 -4.81 -54.43
C GLN A 10 4.83 -4.02 -53.13
N PRO A 11 5.38 -2.80 -53.08
CA PRO A 11 5.50 -2.02 -51.86
C PRO A 11 4.15 -1.72 -51.21
N ASN A 12 3.09 -1.50 -52.00
CA ASN A 12 1.74 -1.31 -51.47
C ASN A 12 1.26 -2.52 -50.66
N LEU A 13 1.55 -3.76 -51.12
CA LEU A 13 1.18 -4.97 -50.37
C LEU A 13 1.92 -5.03 -49.03
N LEU A 14 3.19 -4.62 -49.00
CA LEU A 14 3.99 -4.53 -47.77
C LEU A 14 3.39 -3.52 -46.82
N ALA A 15 3.04 -2.31 -47.31
CA ALA A 15 2.42 -1.25 -46.52
C ALA A 15 1.06 -1.68 -45.93
N ASP A 16 0.19 -2.30 -46.72
CA ASP A 16 -1.12 -2.80 -46.30
C ASP A 16 -0.98 -3.93 -45.26
N THR A 17 0.01 -4.80 -45.46
CA THR A 17 0.30 -5.85 -44.47
C THR A 17 0.73 -5.24 -43.14
N ILE A 18 1.66 -4.28 -43.14
CA ILE A 18 2.08 -3.59 -41.92
C ILE A 18 0.90 -2.91 -41.20
N LYS A 19 0.01 -2.23 -41.95
CA LYS A 19 -1.19 -1.60 -41.40
C LYS A 19 -2.15 -2.59 -40.76
N SER A 20 -2.19 -3.84 -41.28
CA SER A 20 -3.12 -4.86 -40.75
C SER A 20 -2.61 -5.57 -39.51
N ILE A 21 -1.32 -5.44 -39.18
CA ILE A 21 -0.68 -6.14 -38.07
C ILE A 21 -1.15 -5.55 -36.73
N LYS A 22 -1.58 -6.46 -35.82
CA LYS A 22 -1.97 -6.14 -34.44
C LYS A 22 -1.17 -7.04 -33.50
N THR A 23 0.10 -6.70 -33.31
CA THR A 23 1.04 -7.44 -32.43
C THR A 23 1.81 -6.47 -31.57
N ASP A 24 2.42 -6.96 -30.50
CA ASP A 24 3.30 -6.15 -29.64
C ASP A 24 4.68 -5.91 -30.28
N ILE A 25 5.12 -6.82 -31.16
CA ILE A 25 6.42 -6.75 -31.81
C ILE A 25 6.25 -7.05 -33.31
N LEU A 26 6.77 -6.16 -34.14
CA LEU A 26 6.90 -6.33 -35.58
C LEU A 26 8.38 -6.53 -35.94
N VAL A 27 8.68 -7.62 -36.58
CA VAL A 27 10.04 -7.89 -37.06
C VAL A 27 10.04 -7.95 -38.59
N ILE A 28 10.80 -7.07 -39.23
CA ILE A 28 11.04 -7.10 -40.66
C ILE A 28 12.46 -7.59 -40.89
N ILE A 29 12.59 -8.77 -41.49
CA ILE A 29 13.89 -9.37 -41.78
C ILE A 29 14.00 -9.73 -43.24
N ARG A 30 15.19 -9.52 -43.80
CA ARG A 30 15.55 -9.98 -45.14
C ARG A 30 17.01 -10.32 -45.20
N GLY A 31 17.32 -11.49 -45.81
CA GLY A 31 18.69 -11.83 -46.17
C GLY A 31 19.20 -10.99 -47.36
N GLY A 32 20.43 -11.22 -47.76
CA GLY A 32 21.01 -10.59 -48.95
C GLY A 32 20.21 -10.92 -50.21
N GLY A 33 20.41 -10.14 -51.27
CA GLY A 33 19.71 -10.30 -52.54
C GLY A 33 19.79 -9.04 -53.41
N ASP A 34 18.93 -8.94 -54.40
CA ASP A 34 18.89 -7.83 -55.35
C ASP A 34 18.70 -6.48 -54.64
N GLU A 35 19.58 -5.50 -54.89
CA GLU A 35 19.53 -4.14 -54.36
C GLU A 35 18.25 -3.39 -54.77
N ASN A 36 17.72 -3.68 -55.99
CA ASN A 36 16.49 -3.07 -56.47
C ASN A 36 15.29 -3.41 -55.59
N ALA A 37 15.28 -4.59 -55.00
CA ALA A 37 14.22 -4.99 -54.07
C ALA A 37 14.36 -4.37 -52.68
N MET A 38 15.53 -3.81 -52.32
CA MET A 38 15.74 -3.07 -51.06
C MET A 38 15.09 -1.70 -51.10
N SER A 39 14.99 -1.07 -52.30
CA SER A 39 14.35 0.22 -52.48
C SER A 39 12.84 0.23 -52.10
N SER A 40 12.23 -0.95 -52.09
CA SER A 40 10.82 -1.10 -51.65
C SER A 40 10.59 -0.73 -50.21
N PHE A 41 11.58 -0.89 -49.33
CA PHE A 41 11.50 -0.49 -47.94
C PHE A 41 11.58 1.02 -47.73
N ASP A 42 12.05 1.77 -48.73
CA ASP A 42 12.18 3.22 -48.69
C ASP A 42 11.02 3.96 -49.38
N GLN A 43 10.03 3.20 -49.86
CA GLN A 43 8.85 3.79 -50.50
C GLN A 43 8.01 4.53 -49.43
N PRO A 44 7.47 5.74 -49.74
CA PRO A 44 6.74 6.55 -48.79
C PRO A 44 5.59 5.81 -48.09
N GLU A 45 4.83 5.04 -48.84
CA GLU A 45 3.70 4.28 -48.32
C GLU A 45 4.10 3.23 -47.28
N VAL A 46 5.29 2.62 -47.46
CA VAL A 46 5.86 1.65 -46.51
C VAL A 46 6.37 2.35 -45.26
N LEU A 47 7.08 3.47 -45.45
CA LEU A 47 7.61 4.26 -44.34
C LEU A 47 6.49 4.84 -43.48
N GLU A 48 5.42 5.36 -44.09
CA GLU A 48 4.25 5.84 -43.39
C GLU A 48 3.54 4.74 -42.60
N ALA A 49 3.31 3.58 -43.22
CA ALA A 49 2.72 2.43 -42.56
C ALA A 49 3.55 1.95 -41.37
N PHE A 50 4.87 1.90 -41.53
CA PHE A 50 5.81 1.47 -40.52
C PHE A 50 5.93 2.47 -39.38
N ALA A 51 5.94 3.78 -39.65
CA ALA A 51 5.97 4.82 -38.68
C ALA A 51 4.67 4.87 -37.83
N ALA A 52 3.53 4.58 -38.45
CA ALA A 52 2.21 4.54 -37.78
C ALA A 52 2.00 3.25 -36.94
N CYS A 53 2.83 2.23 -37.13
CA CYS A 53 2.74 0.97 -36.41
C CYS A 53 3.08 1.17 -34.92
N LYS A 54 2.20 0.72 -34.02
CA LYS A 54 2.37 0.85 -32.57
C LYS A 54 3.19 -0.28 -31.94
N ALA A 55 3.51 -1.31 -32.71
CA ALA A 55 4.35 -2.42 -32.25
C ALA A 55 5.79 -1.97 -32.02
N TYR A 56 6.52 -2.66 -31.16
CA TYR A 56 7.98 -2.52 -31.09
C TYR A 56 8.60 -3.04 -32.40
N ARG A 57 9.26 -2.16 -33.15
CA ARG A 57 9.67 -2.39 -34.53
C ARG A 57 11.15 -2.79 -34.62
N ILE A 58 11.39 -4.00 -35.08
CA ILE A 58 12.75 -4.54 -35.30
C ILE A 58 12.95 -4.67 -36.78
N VAL A 59 14.05 -4.12 -37.28
CA VAL A 59 14.44 -4.27 -38.70
C VAL A 59 15.79 -4.95 -38.78
N GLY A 60 15.90 -5.99 -39.63
CA GLY A 60 17.14 -6.71 -39.92
C GLY A 60 17.24 -6.95 -41.41
N ILE A 61 17.49 -5.91 -42.20
CA ILE A 61 17.51 -5.92 -43.67
C ILE A 61 18.92 -5.65 -44.14
N GLY A 62 19.40 -6.49 -45.04
CA GLY A 62 20.62 -6.27 -45.81
C GLY A 62 21.92 -6.57 -45.09
N HIS A 63 23.02 -6.07 -45.69
CA HIS A 63 24.38 -6.11 -45.15
C HIS A 63 24.78 -4.74 -44.62
N ALA A 64 25.79 -4.68 -43.76
CA ALA A 64 26.25 -3.52 -42.97
C ALA A 64 26.45 -2.19 -43.74
N ILE A 65 26.37 -2.20 -45.06
CA ILE A 65 26.66 -1.07 -45.96
C ILE A 65 25.39 -0.36 -46.47
N ASN A 66 24.22 -1.03 -46.46
CA ASN A 66 22.97 -0.47 -46.99
C ASN A 66 22.09 0.08 -45.88
N HIS A 67 22.05 1.40 -45.78
CA HIS A 67 21.18 2.12 -44.83
C HIS A 67 19.85 2.46 -45.51
N ASN A 68 18.84 1.62 -45.37
CA ASN A 68 17.48 1.95 -45.80
C ASN A 68 16.83 2.91 -44.81
N LEU A 69 15.97 3.80 -45.28
CA LEU A 69 15.25 4.76 -44.44
C LEU A 69 14.39 4.10 -43.35
N ILE A 70 13.83 2.93 -43.64
CA ILE A 70 13.06 2.15 -42.65
C ILE A 70 13.88 1.80 -41.40
N ASN A 71 15.22 1.65 -41.53
CA ASN A 71 16.09 1.41 -40.38
C ASN A 71 16.12 2.56 -39.39
N LEU A 72 15.92 3.80 -39.88
CA LEU A 72 15.87 5.01 -39.03
C LEU A 72 14.57 5.14 -38.26
N LEU A 73 13.51 4.48 -38.75
CA LEU A 73 12.20 4.46 -38.12
C LEU A 73 12.03 3.28 -37.15
N ALA A 74 12.96 2.33 -37.15
CA ALA A 74 12.91 1.16 -36.28
C ALA A 74 13.26 1.51 -34.84
N ASP A 75 12.61 0.85 -33.89
CA ASP A 75 12.99 0.94 -32.47
C ASP A 75 14.29 0.16 -32.19
N TYR A 76 14.57 -0.85 -33.05
CA TYR A 76 15.87 -1.53 -33.11
C TYR A 76 16.21 -1.90 -34.54
N SER A 77 17.38 -1.44 -35.02
CA SER A 77 17.93 -1.75 -36.31
C SER A 77 19.11 -2.74 -36.18
N ALA A 78 18.94 -3.94 -36.68
CA ALA A 78 19.93 -4.99 -36.67
C ALA A 78 20.75 -5.01 -37.98
N ILE A 79 22.04 -5.29 -37.88
CA ILE A 79 22.94 -5.38 -39.05
C ILE A 79 22.61 -6.60 -39.93
N THR A 80 22.04 -7.65 -39.31
CA THR A 80 21.68 -8.89 -39.98
C THR A 80 20.38 -9.48 -39.47
N PRO A 81 19.68 -10.32 -40.23
CA PRO A 81 18.52 -11.06 -39.73
C PRO A 81 18.79 -11.86 -38.46
N THR A 82 19.98 -12.46 -38.35
CA THR A 82 20.41 -13.21 -37.16
C THR A 82 20.51 -12.30 -35.93
N ALA A 83 21.07 -11.09 -36.06
CA ALA A 83 21.17 -10.12 -34.99
C ALA A 83 19.78 -9.66 -34.55
N ALA A 84 18.82 -9.46 -35.45
CA ALA A 84 17.44 -9.18 -35.14
C ALA A 84 16.79 -10.30 -34.28
N GLY A 85 17.02 -11.56 -34.69
CA GLY A 85 16.55 -12.74 -33.95
C GLY A 85 17.16 -12.84 -32.53
N THR A 86 18.47 -12.53 -32.40
CA THR A 86 19.13 -12.49 -31.07
C THR A 86 18.53 -11.42 -30.17
N HIS A 87 18.33 -10.22 -30.70
CA HIS A 87 17.69 -9.12 -29.94
C HIS A 87 16.28 -9.48 -29.51
N LEU A 88 15.49 -10.10 -30.40
CA LEU A 88 14.15 -10.57 -30.04
C LEU A 88 14.17 -11.59 -28.89
N LYS A 89 15.11 -12.53 -28.92
CA LYS A 89 15.29 -13.53 -27.85
C LYS A 89 15.69 -12.86 -26.52
N GLU A 90 16.57 -11.88 -26.55
CA GLU A 90 16.99 -11.13 -25.37
C GLU A 90 15.80 -10.38 -24.76
N LYS A 91 14.99 -9.71 -25.57
CA LYS A 91 13.76 -9.03 -25.12
C LYS A 91 12.74 -9.98 -24.51
N GLN A 92 12.59 -11.16 -25.09
CA GLN A 92 11.71 -12.20 -24.54
C GLN A 92 12.17 -12.65 -23.15
N ILE A 93 13.49 -12.89 -22.97
CA ILE A 93 14.07 -13.26 -21.68
C ILE A 93 13.90 -12.14 -20.65
N GLU A 94 14.14 -10.89 -21.05
CA GLU A 94 13.95 -9.72 -20.18
C GLU A 94 12.50 -9.61 -19.70
N THR A 95 11.54 -9.73 -20.62
CA THR A 95 10.10 -9.70 -20.31
C THR A 95 9.71 -10.82 -19.37
N PHE A 96 10.21 -12.03 -19.58
CA PHE A 96 9.97 -13.17 -18.70
C PHE A 96 10.51 -12.92 -17.28
N LYS A 97 11.72 -12.39 -17.15
CA LYS A 97 12.33 -12.01 -15.86
C LYS A 97 11.51 -10.94 -15.15
N LEU A 98 11.04 -9.93 -15.88
CA LEU A 98 10.23 -8.84 -15.33
C LEU A 98 8.88 -9.36 -14.81
N ASN A 99 8.20 -10.20 -15.59
CA ASN A 99 6.94 -10.80 -15.18
C ASN A 99 7.09 -11.70 -13.96
N SER A 100 8.16 -12.48 -13.89
CA SER A 100 8.48 -13.30 -12.71
C SER A 100 8.70 -12.44 -11.46
N LYS A 101 9.43 -11.32 -11.60
CA LYS A 101 9.66 -10.38 -10.51
C LYS A 101 8.37 -9.69 -10.07
N MET A 102 7.52 -9.29 -11.02
CA MET A 102 6.18 -8.74 -10.72
C MET A 102 5.31 -9.73 -9.93
N TYR A 103 5.31 -11.00 -10.33
CA TYR A 103 4.58 -12.03 -9.60
C TYR A 103 5.06 -12.18 -8.15
N GLN A 104 6.38 -12.23 -7.94
CA GLN A 104 6.96 -12.28 -6.59
C GLN A 104 6.60 -11.05 -5.75
N LEU A 105 6.65 -9.86 -6.36
CA LEU A 105 6.31 -8.62 -5.67
C LEU A 105 4.84 -8.58 -5.27
N ASN A 106 3.94 -8.99 -6.14
CA ASN A 106 2.51 -9.08 -5.84
C ASN A 106 2.24 -10.02 -4.66
N LYS A 107 2.93 -11.17 -4.61
CA LYS A 107 2.82 -12.09 -3.47
C LYS A 107 3.23 -11.41 -2.15
N VAL A 108 4.35 -10.69 -2.14
CA VAL A 108 4.80 -9.95 -0.95
C VAL A 108 3.79 -8.89 -0.53
N VAL A 109 3.19 -8.18 -1.50
CA VAL A 109 2.14 -7.19 -1.22
C VAL A 109 0.91 -7.83 -0.58
N ASP A 110 0.50 -9.00 -1.05
CA ASP A 110 -0.65 -9.71 -0.49
C ASP A 110 -0.38 -10.24 0.93
N ASP A 111 0.82 -10.78 1.19
CA ASP A 111 1.27 -11.18 2.52
C ASP A 111 1.28 -9.97 3.49
N GLN A 112 1.76 -8.81 3.05
CA GLN A 112 1.75 -7.59 3.86
C GLN A 112 0.33 -7.10 4.16
N LYS A 113 -0.59 -7.15 3.19
CA LYS A 113 -2.00 -6.80 3.42
C LYS A 113 -2.64 -7.69 4.48
N GLN A 114 -2.34 -8.98 4.46
CA GLN A 114 -2.83 -9.91 5.47
C GLN A 114 -2.30 -9.55 6.87
N GLN A 115 -0.99 -9.28 7.01
CA GLN A 115 -0.39 -8.86 8.27
C GLN A 115 -1.01 -7.56 8.81
N ILE A 116 -1.24 -6.57 7.94
CA ILE A 116 -1.91 -5.32 8.31
C ILE A 116 -3.32 -5.59 8.83
N SER A 117 -4.07 -6.49 8.19
CA SER A 117 -5.41 -6.87 8.64
C SER A 117 -5.40 -7.52 10.03
N GLU A 118 -4.45 -8.44 10.27
CA GLU A 118 -4.29 -9.10 11.58
C GLU A 118 -3.90 -8.10 12.68
N LEU A 119 -2.97 -7.19 12.39
CA LEU A 119 -2.56 -6.14 13.32
C LEU A 119 -3.71 -5.19 13.67
N ASN A 120 -4.51 -4.81 12.68
CA ASN A 120 -5.70 -3.97 12.90
C ASN A 120 -6.74 -4.66 13.78
N ASN A 121 -6.94 -5.97 13.62
CA ASN A 121 -7.85 -6.74 14.48
C ASN A 121 -7.33 -6.82 15.93
N LYS A 122 -6.01 -7.04 16.13
CA LYS A 122 -5.39 -7.01 17.46
C LYS A 122 -5.50 -5.62 18.10
N LEU A 123 -5.30 -4.57 17.32
CA LEU A 123 -5.42 -3.20 17.80
C LEU A 123 -6.86 -2.88 18.27
N LYS A 124 -7.87 -3.33 17.53
CA LYS A 124 -9.28 -3.18 17.94
C LYS A 124 -9.57 -3.94 19.23
N ALA A 125 -9.09 -5.17 19.38
CA ALA A 125 -9.26 -5.97 20.58
C ALA A 125 -8.61 -5.29 21.81
N ASN A 126 -7.38 -4.82 21.68
CA ASN A 126 -6.67 -4.10 22.73
C ASN A 126 -7.38 -2.80 23.11
N LYS A 127 -7.93 -2.06 22.14
CA LYS A 127 -8.69 -0.85 22.41
C LYS A 127 -9.93 -1.14 23.27
N ILE A 128 -10.72 -2.17 22.92
CA ILE A 128 -11.89 -2.59 23.70
C ILE A 128 -11.47 -2.96 25.13
N GLN A 129 -10.39 -3.69 25.31
CA GLN A 129 -9.88 -4.06 26.64
C GLN A 129 -9.44 -2.83 27.44
N THR A 130 -8.78 -1.87 26.79
CA THR A 130 -8.36 -0.62 27.44
C THR A 130 -9.58 0.22 27.88
N ASP A 131 -10.59 0.31 27.03
CA ASP A 131 -11.81 1.06 27.31
C ASP A 131 -12.56 0.44 28.51
N SER A 132 -12.68 -0.90 28.56
CA SER A 132 -13.30 -1.61 29.69
C SER A 132 -12.51 -1.44 31.01
N LEU A 133 -11.18 -1.44 30.93
CA LEU A 133 -10.34 -1.19 32.11
C LEU A 133 -10.48 0.23 32.64
N ASN A 134 -10.56 1.21 31.75
CA ASN A 134 -10.77 2.60 32.10
C ASN A 134 -12.15 2.81 32.80
N GLU A 135 -13.20 2.15 32.30
CA GLU A 135 -14.51 2.16 32.91
C GLU A 135 -14.49 1.54 34.32
N TYR A 136 -13.81 0.41 34.49
CA TYR A 136 -13.61 -0.22 35.79
C TYR A 136 -12.86 0.67 36.77
N LEU A 137 -11.77 1.32 36.32
CA LEU A 137 -11.02 2.27 37.16
C LEU A 137 -11.87 3.49 37.59
N LEU A 138 -12.72 3.99 36.68
CA LEU A 138 -13.63 5.09 37.00
C LEU A 138 -14.63 4.67 38.08
N ASN A 139 -15.22 3.48 37.97
CA ASN A 139 -16.14 2.94 38.97
C ASN A 139 -15.46 2.77 40.33
N LEU A 140 -14.23 2.24 40.38
CA LEU A 140 -13.47 2.13 41.64
C LEU A 140 -13.20 3.50 42.28
N SER A 141 -12.84 4.50 41.48
CA SER A 141 -12.57 5.86 41.97
C SER A 141 -13.83 6.51 42.57
N THR A 142 -15.00 6.23 41.98
CA THR A 142 -16.30 6.71 42.49
C THR A 142 -16.65 6.03 43.80
N GLN A 143 -16.49 4.73 43.92
CA GLN A 143 -16.72 3.99 45.16
C GLN A 143 -15.78 4.43 46.28
N GLN A 144 -14.51 4.73 45.99
CA GLN A 144 -13.59 5.27 46.97
C GLN A 144 -14.03 6.64 47.48
N LYS A 145 -14.50 7.53 46.61
CA LYS A 145 -15.03 8.84 47.04
C LYS A 145 -16.24 8.68 47.94
N GLU A 146 -17.18 7.83 47.60
CA GLU A 146 -18.37 7.55 48.42
C GLU A 146 -18.00 7.01 49.81
N MET A 147 -17.03 6.09 49.90
CA MET A 147 -16.53 5.57 51.18
C MET A 147 -15.87 6.67 52.02
N ILE A 148 -15.08 7.53 51.40
CA ILE A 148 -14.45 8.67 52.13
C ILE A 148 -15.51 9.63 52.64
N GLU A 149 -16.53 9.97 51.86
CA GLU A 149 -17.64 10.84 52.29
C GLU A 149 -18.42 10.21 53.43
N MET A 150 -18.77 8.90 53.32
CA MET A 150 -19.48 8.20 54.43
C MET A 150 -18.63 8.18 55.71
N SER A 151 -17.33 7.91 55.61
CA SER A 151 -16.41 7.92 56.77
C SER A 151 -16.32 9.30 57.39
N SER A 152 -16.25 10.37 56.58
CA SER A 152 -16.22 11.74 57.08
C SER A 152 -17.53 12.16 57.77
N MET A 153 -18.69 11.74 57.23
CA MET A 153 -20.00 11.96 57.88
C MET A 153 -20.12 11.23 59.20
N GLN A 154 -19.61 9.99 59.28
CA GLN A 154 -19.61 9.19 60.51
C GLN A 154 -18.72 9.81 61.58
N ASN A 155 -17.53 10.29 61.23
CA ASN A 155 -16.65 11.02 62.13
C ASN A 155 -17.27 12.31 62.65
N ASN A 156 -17.91 13.08 61.77
CA ASN A 156 -18.61 14.33 62.17
C ASN A 156 -19.78 14.06 63.13
N LYS A 157 -20.53 12.97 62.94
CA LYS A 157 -21.58 12.54 63.85
C LYS A 157 -20.99 12.16 65.23
N PHE A 158 -19.89 11.37 65.20
CA PHE A 158 -19.22 10.99 66.46
C PHE A 158 -18.65 12.21 67.26
N GLU A 159 -18.03 13.17 66.57
CA GLU A 159 -17.58 14.41 67.23
C GLU A 159 -18.71 15.20 67.83
N LYS A 160 -19.86 15.29 67.15
CA LYS A 160 -21.04 15.99 67.70
C LYS A 160 -21.55 15.30 68.99
N ILE A 161 -21.65 13.97 68.98
CA ILE A 161 -22.06 13.18 70.13
C ILE A 161 -21.06 13.37 71.29
N LEU A 162 -19.79 13.35 71.02
CA LEU A 162 -18.71 13.53 71.99
C LEU A 162 -18.81 14.93 72.64
N LYS A 163 -19.02 15.98 71.83
CA LYS A 163 -19.20 17.38 72.38
C LYS A 163 -20.41 17.49 73.23
N ILE A 164 -21.55 16.85 72.86
CA ILE A 164 -22.75 16.85 73.70
C ILE A 164 -22.49 16.08 74.99
N ALA A 165 -21.86 14.93 74.97
CA ALA A 165 -21.52 14.15 76.14
C ALA A 165 -20.61 14.93 77.10
N CYS A 166 -19.57 15.59 76.58
CA CYS A 166 -18.71 16.46 77.40
C CYS A 166 -19.48 17.62 78.03
N ALA A 167 -20.38 18.28 77.30
CA ALA A 167 -21.20 19.34 77.82
C ALA A 167 -22.12 18.86 78.96
N VAL A 168 -22.76 17.71 78.86
CA VAL A 168 -23.60 17.08 79.89
C VAL A 168 -22.77 16.79 81.16
N ILE A 169 -21.59 16.21 81.00
CA ILE A 169 -20.68 15.94 82.14
C ILE A 169 -20.30 17.20 82.85
N ILE A 170 -19.99 18.30 82.16
CA ILE A 170 -19.67 19.58 82.74
C ILE A 170 -20.86 20.13 83.53
N ILE A 171 -22.07 20.05 82.98
CA ILE A 171 -23.31 20.49 83.65
C ILE A 171 -23.55 19.70 84.96
N LEU A 172 -23.40 18.38 84.89
CA LEU A 172 -23.52 17.49 86.07
C LEU A 172 -22.46 17.82 87.11
N PHE A 173 -21.25 18.11 86.72
CA PHE A 173 -20.20 18.51 87.64
C PHE A 173 -20.49 19.83 88.32
N ILE A 174 -21.00 20.84 87.65
CA ILE A 174 -21.43 22.10 88.14
C ILE A 174 -22.61 21.91 89.10
N ALA A 175 -23.62 21.12 88.71
CA ALA A 175 -24.77 20.82 89.59
C ALA A 175 -24.36 20.12 90.90
N PHE A 176 -23.44 19.12 90.78
CA PHE A 176 -22.89 18.46 91.97
C PHE A 176 -22.10 19.40 92.86
N TYR A 177 -21.33 20.32 92.33
CA TYR A 177 -20.59 21.34 93.08
C TYR A 177 -21.54 22.26 93.84
N PHE A 178 -22.60 22.72 93.23
CA PHE A 178 -23.63 23.58 93.91
C PHE A 178 -24.40 22.83 94.97
N LEU A 179 -24.74 21.55 94.75
CA LEU A 179 -25.41 20.71 95.75
C LEU A 179 -24.53 20.43 96.96
N SER A 180 -23.24 20.15 96.75
CA SER A 180 -22.31 19.92 97.88
C SER A 180 -22.02 21.15 98.63
N HIS A 181 -22.02 22.32 98.00
CA HIS A 181 -21.81 23.60 98.70
C HIS A 181 -23.04 24.01 99.54
N LYS A 182 -24.27 23.63 99.14
CA LYS A 182 -25.51 23.92 99.90
C LYS A 182 -25.69 23.04 101.12
N SER A 183 -25.05 21.85 101.13
CA SER A 183 -25.04 20.99 102.34
C SER A 183 -24.06 21.44 103.43
N PHE A 184 -23.22 22.43 103.20
CA PHE A 184 -22.18 22.92 104.13
C PHE A 184 -22.54 24.24 104.80
N THR A 185 -23.64 24.89 104.35
CA THR A 185 -24.11 26.21 104.89
C THR A 185 -25.49 26.13 105.55
N GLY A 186 -25.99 24.93 105.82
CA GLY A 186 -27.18 24.64 106.60
C GLY A 186 -26.83 23.79 107.81
#